data_0dfd689f3ab937f72283312e4250791b
#
_entry.id   0dfd689f3ab937f72283312e4250791b
#
_cell.length_a   1.000
_cell.length_b   1.000
_cell.length_c   1.000
_cell.angle_alpha   90.00
_cell.angle_beta   90.00
_cell.angle_gamma   90.00
#
_symmetry.space_group_name_H-M   'P 1'
#
loop_
_entity.id
_entity.type
_entity.pdbx_description
1 polymer ?
#
loop_
_entity_poly.entity_id
_entity_poly.type
_entity_poly.pdbx_seq_one_letter_code
_entity_poly.pdbx_strand_id
1 'polypeptide(L)'
;LQLSTLTAVSGSKDQYSLKAVLTHTGADKITETGFVWGIVPAPTLELNNGSATTSSAVTKKNGNLSATATGLVSGVEYYARAYAKVTASDGSTKVIYSEAKDFGFGIPSYGTFSVSKVSNSGTTTTFTITRSGGSDGEQTVYYRTVNGSAIGSTHFTHKQGSVTFADGVMSQTVTVAEKSVTNAYNSKEGTRYSNANRTYSLEIYRVEGGGKIDET
;
A
#
# COMPACT_ATOMS: atom_id res chain seq x y z
N LEU A 1 -13.58 15.54 -27.18
CA LEU A 1 -12.88 14.27 -27.10
C LEU A 1 -12.64 13.92 -25.62
N GLN A 2 -12.94 12.68 -25.27
CA GLN A 2 -12.70 12.13 -23.93
C GLN A 2 -11.99 10.79 -24.04
N LEU A 3 -11.06 10.54 -23.15
CA LEU A 3 -10.45 9.25 -22.91
C LEU A 3 -10.88 8.76 -21.53
N SER A 4 -11.38 7.53 -21.44
CA SER A 4 -11.71 6.93 -20.15
C SER A 4 -10.45 6.73 -19.29
N THR A 5 -10.65 6.47 -18.02
CA THR A 5 -9.60 5.93 -17.14
C THR A 5 -9.03 4.66 -17.78
N LEU A 6 -7.71 4.56 -17.79
CA LEU A 6 -7.01 3.39 -18.29
C LEU A 6 -7.15 2.23 -17.31
N THR A 7 -7.35 1.03 -17.84
CA THR A 7 -7.22 -0.20 -17.06
C THR A 7 -6.00 -0.97 -17.52
N ALA A 8 -5.21 -1.45 -16.57
CA ALA A 8 -4.08 -2.33 -16.80
C ALA A 8 -4.41 -3.71 -16.22
N VAL A 9 -4.30 -4.75 -17.03
CA VAL A 9 -4.59 -6.14 -16.61
C VAL A 9 -3.34 -6.97 -16.85
N SER A 10 -2.88 -7.66 -15.81
CA SER A 10 -1.74 -8.56 -15.90
C SER A 10 -1.96 -9.59 -17.02
N GLY A 11 -0.96 -9.71 -17.88
CA GLY A 11 -0.90 -10.71 -18.93
C GLY A 11 0.03 -11.86 -18.56
N SER A 12 0.85 -12.27 -19.49
CA SER A 12 1.98 -13.18 -19.23
C SER A 12 3.12 -12.42 -18.54
N LYS A 13 4.09 -13.16 -18.03
CA LYS A 13 5.16 -12.80 -17.08
C LYS A 13 5.85 -11.43 -17.20
N ASP A 14 5.80 -10.77 -18.34
CA ASP A 14 6.44 -9.47 -18.62
C ASP A 14 5.55 -8.53 -19.43
N GLN A 15 4.24 -8.79 -19.43
CA GLN A 15 3.28 -8.11 -20.28
C GLN A 15 2.04 -7.67 -19.50
N TYR A 16 1.50 -6.50 -19.89
CA TYR A 16 0.23 -5.99 -19.41
C TYR A 16 -0.66 -5.56 -20.56
N SER A 17 -1.92 -5.98 -20.52
CA SER A 17 -2.94 -5.49 -21.44
C SER A 17 -3.44 -4.14 -20.96
N LEU A 18 -3.23 -3.10 -21.77
CA LEU A 18 -3.72 -1.75 -21.53
C LEU A 18 -5.01 -1.54 -22.31
N LYS A 19 -6.04 -1.02 -21.66
CA LYS A 19 -7.36 -0.77 -22.26
C LYS A 19 -7.89 0.60 -21.86
N ALA A 20 -8.52 1.30 -22.81
CA ALA A 20 -9.21 2.55 -22.58
C ALA A 20 -10.37 2.68 -23.58
N VAL A 21 -11.30 3.60 -23.33
CA VAL A 21 -12.38 3.93 -24.26
C VAL A 21 -12.18 5.36 -24.74
N LEU A 22 -12.18 5.54 -26.06
CA LEU A 22 -12.15 6.84 -26.70
C LEU A 22 -13.58 7.22 -27.10
N THR A 23 -14.05 8.38 -26.65
CA THR A 23 -15.31 8.98 -27.06
C THR A 23 -15.02 10.32 -27.74
N HIS A 24 -15.39 10.42 -29.02
CA HIS A 24 -15.20 11.61 -29.82
C HIS A 24 -16.51 12.00 -30.54
N THR A 25 -16.98 13.20 -30.24
CA THR A 25 -18.21 13.77 -30.79
C THR A 25 -17.99 15.13 -31.46
N GLY A 26 -16.74 15.61 -31.51
CA GLY A 26 -16.39 16.93 -32.04
C GLY A 26 -15.95 16.91 -33.50
N ALA A 27 -15.71 18.11 -34.06
CA ALA A 27 -15.26 18.33 -35.45
C ALA A 27 -13.74 18.09 -35.65
N ASP A 28 -12.96 18.04 -34.57
CA ASP A 28 -11.50 17.82 -34.63
C ASP A 28 -11.20 16.45 -35.25
N LYS A 29 -10.18 16.40 -36.09
CA LYS A 29 -9.76 15.15 -36.73
C LYS A 29 -8.78 14.40 -35.83
N ILE A 30 -9.15 13.18 -35.41
CA ILE A 30 -8.21 12.28 -34.75
C ILE A 30 -7.26 11.70 -35.80
N THR A 31 -5.97 11.91 -35.61
CA THR A 31 -4.92 11.44 -36.53
C THR A 31 -4.23 10.18 -36.00
N GLU A 32 -4.10 10.04 -34.70
CA GLU A 32 -3.48 8.88 -34.05
C GLU A 32 -4.09 8.68 -32.66
N THR A 33 -4.17 7.43 -32.22
CA THR A 33 -4.50 7.04 -30.84
C THR A 33 -3.53 5.97 -30.38
N GLY A 34 -3.37 5.81 -29.08
CA GLY A 34 -2.50 4.76 -28.57
C GLY A 34 -2.33 4.82 -27.07
N PHE A 35 -1.26 4.17 -26.61
CA PHE A 35 -0.83 4.14 -25.23
C PHE A 35 0.63 4.51 -25.14
N VAL A 36 0.97 5.14 -24.03
CA VAL A 36 2.35 5.47 -23.65
C VAL A 36 2.56 4.98 -22.22
N TRP A 37 3.72 4.37 -21.94
CA TRP A 37 4.08 3.90 -20.61
C TRP A 37 5.56 4.07 -20.32
N GLY A 38 5.90 4.16 -19.05
CA GLY A 38 7.26 4.33 -18.55
C GLY A 38 7.31 4.32 -17.03
N ILE A 39 8.49 4.53 -16.48
CA ILE A 39 8.73 4.53 -15.02
C ILE A 39 8.46 5.89 -14.36
N VAL A 40 8.12 6.91 -15.12
CA VAL A 40 7.79 8.23 -14.58
C VAL A 40 6.28 8.39 -14.41
N PRO A 41 5.80 9.00 -13.33
CA PRO A 41 4.39 9.36 -13.22
C PRO A 41 3.94 10.24 -14.39
N ALA A 42 2.79 9.98 -14.98
CA ALA A 42 2.22 10.71 -16.11
C ALA A 42 3.13 10.75 -17.39
N PRO A 43 3.51 9.59 -17.96
CA PRO A 43 4.35 9.52 -19.15
C PRO A 43 3.69 10.22 -20.35
N THR A 44 4.51 10.78 -21.23
CA THR A 44 4.09 11.42 -22.49
C THR A 44 4.78 10.77 -23.69
N LEU A 45 4.42 11.16 -24.91
CA LEU A 45 5.08 10.70 -26.14
C LEU A 45 6.52 11.23 -26.29
N GLU A 46 6.89 12.23 -25.51
CA GLU A 46 8.22 12.81 -25.47
C GLU A 46 9.07 12.16 -24.37
N LEU A 47 10.38 12.24 -24.50
CA LEU A 47 11.29 11.87 -23.43
C LEU A 47 11.05 12.77 -22.21
N ASN A 48 10.73 12.17 -21.08
CA ASN A 48 10.52 12.88 -19.84
C ASN A 48 11.68 12.60 -18.87
N ASN A 49 12.44 13.64 -18.53
CA ASN A 49 13.60 13.57 -17.63
C ASN A 49 14.67 12.50 -17.99
N GLY A 50 14.89 12.26 -19.29
CA GLY A 50 15.86 11.28 -19.77
C GLY A 50 15.38 9.82 -19.74
N SER A 51 14.17 9.56 -19.31
CA SER A 51 13.56 8.23 -19.36
C SER A 51 12.81 8.04 -20.68
N ALA A 52 13.16 6.98 -21.41
CA ALA A 52 12.42 6.60 -22.61
C ALA A 52 11.02 6.13 -22.22
N THR A 53 10.00 6.70 -22.87
CA THR A 53 8.65 6.17 -22.82
C THR A 53 8.42 5.26 -24.03
N THR A 54 7.80 4.10 -23.79
CA THR A 54 7.40 3.21 -24.87
C THR A 54 5.97 3.57 -25.29
N SER A 55 5.69 3.54 -26.57
CA SER A 55 4.35 3.81 -27.09
C SER A 55 3.91 2.72 -28.05
N SER A 56 2.59 2.48 -28.12
CA SER A 56 1.97 1.63 -29.10
C SER A 56 0.81 2.38 -29.75
N ALA A 57 0.96 2.71 -31.02
CA ALA A 57 -0.09 3.40 -31.78
C ALA A 57 -1.22 2.42 -32.12
N VAL A 58 -2.46 2.85 -31.90
CA VAL A 58 -3.69 2.13 -32.26
C VAL A 58 -4.53 3.05 -33.10
N THR A 59 -4.68 2.75 -34.38
CA THR A 59 -5.41 3.62 -35.32
C THR A 59 -6.91 3.43 -35.19
N LYS A 60 -7.51 3.99 -34.13
CA LYS A 60 -8.98 4.03 -33.98
C LYS A 60 -9.45 5.46 -33.75
N LYS A 61 -10.54 5.82 -34.36
CA LYS A 61 -11.16 7.15 -34.27
C LYS A 61 -12.24 7.25 -33.19
N ASN A 62 -12.70 6.12 -32.66
CA ASN A 62 -13.68 6.00 -31.58
C ASN A 62 -13.77 4.57 -31.06
N GLY A 63 -14.24 4.39 -29.81
CA GLY A 63 -14.48 3.09 -29.19
C GLY A 63 -13.31 2.55 -28.37
N ASN A 64 -13.26 1.24 -28.22
CA ASN A 64 -12.28 0.57 -27.37
C ASN A 64 -10.87 0.60 -27.97
N LEU A 65 -9.93 1.11 -27.19
CA LEU A 65 -8.50 1.05 -27.45
C LEU A 65 -7.90 -0.10 -26.64
N SER A 66 -6.96 -0.82 -27.22
CA SER A 66 -6.17 -1.82 -26.51
C SER A 66 -4.75 -1.92 -27.06
N ALA A 67 -3.80 -2.14 -26.19
CA ALA A 67 -2.41 -2.43 -26.54
C ALA A 67 -1.80 -3.37 -25.49
N THR A 68 -0.64 -3.93 -25.78
CA THR A 68 0.12 -4.73 -24.83
C THR A 68 1.43 -3.99 -24.50
N ALA A 69 1.61 -3.63 -23.24
CA ALA A 69 2.90 -3.17 -22.75
C ALA A 69 3.81 -4.39 -22.58
N THR A 70 5.00 -4.35 -23.16
CA THR A 70 5.99 -5.43 -23.16
C THR A 70 7.35 -4.92 -22.69
N GLY A 71 8.27 -5.82 -22.40
CA GLY A 71 9.62 -5.48 -21.95
C GLY A 71 9.67 -4.92 -20.54
N LEU A 72 8.69 -5.29 -19.72
CA LEU A 72 8.59 -4.85 -18.34
C LEU A 72 9.57 -5.63 -17.45
N VAL A 73 10.10 -4.96 -16.44
CA VAL A 73 11.03 -5.55 -15.47
C VAL A 73 10.29 -5.86 -14.18
N SER A 74 10.51 -7.05 -13.62
CA SER A 74 9.90 -7.46 -12.35
C SER A 74 10.34 -6.54 -11.19
N GLY A 75 9.41 -6.18 -10.31
CA GLY A 75 9.66 -5.29 -9.18
C GLY A 75 9.73 -3.81 -9.52
N VAL A 76 9.50 -3.45 -10.79
CA VAL A 76 9.46 -2.05 -11.25
C VAL A 76 8.01 -1.62 -11.42
N GLU A 77 7.66 -0.49 -10.80
CA GLU A 77 6.39 0.18 -11.01
C GLU A 77 6.43 1.02 -12.29
N TYR A 78 5.42 0.85 -13.11
CA TYR A 78 5.22 1.58 -14.36
C TYR A 78 3.94 2.40 -14.27
N TYR A 79 3.90 3.45 -15.09
CA TYR A 79 2.72 4.29 -15.28
C TYR A 79 2.35 4.29 -16.75
N ALA A 80 1.07 4.24 -17.07
CA ALA A 80 0.58 4.30 -18.44
C ALA A 80 -0.52 5.34 -18.60
N ARG A 81 -0.63 5.88 -19.81
CA ARG A 81 -1.71 6.75 -20.27
C ARG A 81 -2.17 6.34 -21.65
N ALA A 82 -3.46 6.41 -21.88
CA ALA A 82 -3.97 6.44 -23.25
C ALA A 82 -3.79 7.85 -23.83
N TYR A 83 -3.60 7.95 -25.14
CA TYR A 83 -3.49 9.24 -25.81
C TYR A 83 -4.25 9.29 -27.12
N ALA A 84 -4.59 10.50 -27.55
CA ALA A 84 -5.07 10.81 -28.87
C ALA A 84 -4.40 12.07 -29.41
N LYS A 85 -3.86 12.00 -30.64
CA LYS A 85 -3.43 13.17 -31.41
C LYS A 85 -4.60 13.69 -32.21
N VAL A 86 -4.90 14.95 -32.06
CA VAL A 86 -6.00 15.63 -32.76
C VAL A 86 -5.49 16.83 -33.53
N THR A 87 -6.08 17.04 -34.72
CA THR A 87 -5.88 18.23 -35.53
C THR A 87 -7.17 19.03 -35.52
N ALA A 88 -7.11 20.26 -35.06
CA ALA A 88 -8.22 21.20 -35.08
C ALA A 88 -8.48 21.75 -36.49
N SER A 89 -9.59 22.45 -36.70
CA SER A 89 -9.98 23.03 -37.98
C SER A 89 -9.02 24.11 -38.51
N ASP A 90 -8.27 24.75 -37.60
CA ASP A 90 -7.21 25.73 -37.90
C ASP A 90 -5.87 25.08 -38.28
N GLY A 91 -5.80 23.74 -38.33
CA GLY A 91 -4.58 22.98 -38.62
C GLY A 91 -3.66 22.76 -37.41
N SER A 92 -3.96 23.33 -36.24
CA SER A 92 -3.16 23.08 -35.04
C SER A 92 -3.30 21.64 -34.56
N THR A 93 -2.24 21.09 -34.00
CA THR A 93 -2.22 19.73 -33.46
C THR A 93 -1.97 19.73 -31.95
N LYS A 94 -2.64 18.86 -31.24
CA LYS A 94 -2.42 18.62 -29.81
C LYS A 94 -2.50 17.14 -29.46
N VAL A 95 -1.88 16.76 -28.36
CA VAL A 95 -2.01 15.43 -27.77
C VAL A 95 -2.85 15.53 -26.50
N ILE A 96 -3.86 14.70 -26.41
CA ILE A 96 -4.74 14.58 -25.23
C ILE A 96 -4.44 13.25 -24.58
N TYR A 97 -4.28 13.25 -23.26
CA TYR A 97 -3.96 12.07 -22.46
C TYR A 97 -5.09 11.77 -21.47
N SER A 98 -5.25 10.48 -21.13
CA SER A 98 -6.03 10.05 -19.98
C SER A 98 -5.30 10.37 -18.68
N GLU A 99 -5.97 10.18 -17.53
CA GLU A 99 -5.28 10.04 -16.25
C GLU A 99 -4.28 8.89 -16.32
N ALA A 100 -3.20 9.02 -15.56
CA ALA A 100 -2.19 7.98 -15.46
C ALA A 100 -2.70 6.81 -14.60
N LYS A 101 -2.33 5.60 -14.99
CA LYS A 101 -2.59 4.37 -14.22
C LYS A 101 -1.27 3.68 -13.96
N ASP A 102 -1.00 3.41 -12.69
CA ASP A 102 0.11 2.59 -12.22
C ASP A 102 -0.13 1.10 -12.53
N PHE A 103 0.92 0.39 -12.84
CA PHE A 103 0.91 -1.06 -13.07
C PHE A 103 2.32 -1.64 -12.96
N GLY A 104 2.42 -2.96 -12.88
CA GLY A 104 3.68 -3.69 -12.82
C GLY A 104 3.46 -5.12 -12.35
N PHE A 105 4.50 -5.93 -12.36
CA PHE A 105 4.46 -7.29 -11.85
C PHE A 105 5.64 -7.54 -10.91
N GLY A 106 5.45 -8.48 -9.96
CA GLY A 106 6.47 -8.77 -8.96
C GLY A 106 6.79 -7.58 -8.04
N ILE A 107 5.91 -6.57 -7.98
CA ILE A 107 6.03 -5.47 -7.01
C ILE A 107 5.65 -6.04 -5.65
N PRO A 108 6.57 -6.05 -4.67
CA PRO A 108 6.29 -6.61 -3.37
C PRO A 108 5.20 -5.84 -2.63
N SER A 109 4.27 -6.56 -2.04
CA SER A 109 3.27 -6.01 -1.13
C SER A 109 3.59 -6.41 0.29
N TYR A 110 4.26 -5.53 1.01
CA TYR A 110 4.78 -5.79 2.35
C TYR A 110 3.73 -5.77 3.46
N GLY A 111 2.55 -5.24 3.18
CA GLY A 111 1.42 -5.17 4.10
C GLY A 111 1.52 -4.09 5.19
N THR A 112 0.43 -4.01 5.96
CA THR A 112 0.24 -3.05 7.05
C THR A 112 0.04 -3.82 8.36
N PHE A 113 0.65 -3.34 9.44
CA PHE A 113 0.68 -4.03 10.73
C PHE A 113 -0.16 -3.29 11.76
N SER A 114 -0.99 -4.05 12.48
CA SER A 114 -1.84 -3.55 13.56
C SER A 114 -1.90 -4.55 14.72
N VAL A 115 -2.27 -4.07 15.92
CA VAL A 115 -2.65 -4.94 17.03
C VAL A 115 -4.14 -5.25 16.90
N SER A 116 -4.49 -6.48 16.50
CA SER A 116 -5.85 -6.83 16.10
C SER A 116 -6.67 -7.58 17.15
N LYS A 117 -6.01 -8.21 18.12
CA LYS A 117 -6.70 -9.05 19.12
C LYS A 117 -5.94 -9.04 20.43
N VAL A 118 -6.70 -8.99 21.51
CA VAL A 118 -6.20 -9.14 22.87
C VAL A 118 -6.98 -10.26 23.56
N SER A 119 -6.27 -11.17 24.22
CA SER A 119 -6.85 -12.19 25.08
C SER A 119 -6.13 -12.21 26.42
N ASN A 120 -6.88 -12.51 27.50
CA ASN A 120 -6.36 -12.57 28.86
C ASN A 120 -6.64 -13.94 29.47
N SER A 121 -5.64 -14.53 30.12
CA SER A 121 -5.73 -15.81 30.83
C SER A 121 -5.64 -15.67 32.36
N GLY A 122 -5.81 -14.47 32.90
CA GLY A 122 -5.73 -14.16 34.33
C GLY A 122 -4.34 -13.83 34.86
N THR A 123 -3.28 -14.37 34.28
CA THR A 123 -1.87 -14.09 34.63
C THR A 123 -1.06 -13.53 33.46
N THR A 124 -1.62 -13.58 32.27
CA THR A 124 -0.99 -13.11 31.04
C THR A 124 -2.01 -12.52 30.09
N THR A 125 -1.62 -11.42 29.44
CA THR A 125 -2.31 -10.87 28.26
C THR A 125 -1.54 -11.23 27.02
N THR A 126 -2.23 -11.79 26.03
CA THR A 126 -1.67 -12.09 24.71
C THR A 126 -2.23 -11.11 23.70
N PHE A 127 -1.35 -10.34 23.08
CA PHE A 127 -1.64 -9.46 21.97
C PHE A 127 -1.34 -10.20 20.67
N THR A 128 -2.21 -10.04 19.67
CA THR A 128 -1.99 -10.55 18.33
C THR A 128 -1.64 -9.37 17.42
N ILE A 129 -0.46 -9.38 16.83
CA ILE A 129 -0.07 -8.46 15.77
C ILE A 129 -0.47 -9.10 14.44
N THR A 130 -1.24 -8.39 13.64
CA THR A 130 -1.74 -8.85 12.33
C THR A 130 -1.10 -8.05 11.22
N ARG A 131 -0.72 -8.75 10.16
CA ARG A 131 -0.30 -8.20 8.88
C ARG A 131 -1.45 -8.31 7.89
N SER A 132 -1.78 -7.24 7.17
CA SER A 132 -2.88 -7.18 6.19
C SER A 132 -2.46 -6.44 4.93
N GLY A 133 -3.18 -6.67 3.82
CA GLY A 133 -2.93 -5.97 2.55
C GLY A 133 -1.67 -6.40 1.80
N GLY A 134 -0.97 -7.44 2.29
CA GLY A 134 0.21 -8.00 1.64
C GLY A 134 0.99 -8.88 2.59
N SER A 135 1.77 -9.82 2.05
CA SER A 135 2.55 -10.77 2.86
C SER A 135 3.98 -11.00 2.33
N ASP A 136 4.41 -10.24 1.33
CA ASP A 136 5.70 -10.45 0.69
C ASP A 136 6.87 -10.05 1.57
N GLY A 137 7.90 -10.87 1.55
CA GLY A 137 9.16 -10.64 2.22
C GLY A 137 9.09 -10.65 3.74
N GLU A 138 10.26 -10.84 4.34
CA GLU A 138 10.42 -10.78 5.79
C GLU A 138 10.27 -9.36 6.30
N GLN A 139 9.55 -9.21 7.44
CA GLN A 139 9.34 -7.92 8.11
C GLN A 139 9.67 -8.05 9.58
N THR A 140 10.33 -7.06 10.15
CA THR A 140 10.56 -6.98 11.61
C THR A 140 9.69 -5.87 12.19
N VAL A 141 8.81 -6.25 13.12
CA VAL A 141 7.87 -5.34 13.78
C VAL A 141 8.32 -5.11 15.21
N TYR A 142 8.58 -3.86 15.57
CA TYR A 142 9.01 -3.43 16.90
C TYR A 142 7.82 -2.92 17.69
N TYR A 143 7.69 -3.41 18.91
CA TYR A 143 6.58 -3.11 19.79
C TYR A 143 7.05 -2.73 21.19
N ARG A 144 6.17 -2.05 21.93
CA ARG A 144 6.31 -1.77 23.36
C ARG A 144 4.97 -1.76 24.06
N THR A 145 4.96 -2.07 25.36
CA THR A 145 3.79 -1.84 26.20
C THR A 145 3.68 -0.38 26.59
N VAL A 146 2.44 0.13 26.61
CA VAL A 146 2.12 1.52 26.99
C VAL A 146 1.15 1.51 28.17
N ASN A 147 1.47 2.29 29.21
CA ASN A 147 0.59 2.46 30.34
C ASN A 147 -0.73 3.11 29.94
N GLY A 148 -1.81 2.58 30.50
CA GLY A 148 -3.08 3.25 30.60
C GLY A 148 -3.38 3.52 32.07
N SER A 149 -4.53 3.07 32.55
CA SER A 149 -4.79 3.06 34.00
C SER A 149 -4.04 1.96 34.74
N ALA A 150 -3.58 0.91 34.03
CA ALA A 150 -2.58 -0.03 34.55
C ALA A 150 -1.17 0.55 34.35
N ILE A 151 -0.37 0.48 35.39
CA ILE A 151 1.01 1.01 35.40
C ILE A 151 1.97 -0.18 35.34
N GLY A 152 2.91 -0.12 34.41
CA GLY A 152 3.96 -1.10 34.27
C GLY A 152 4.81 -1.20 35.54
N SER A 153 5.41 -2.36 35.74
CA SER A 153 6.12 -2.75 36.97
C SER A 153 5.23 -2.96 38.21
N THR A 154 4.07 -2.31 38.27
CA THR A 154 3.07 -2.51 39.35
C THR A 154 2.02 -3.54 38.95
N HIS A 155 1.35 -3.37 37.79
CA HIS A 155 0.22 -4.19 37.36
C HIS A 155 0.59 -5.21 36.29
N PHE A 156 1.62 -4.95 35.53
CA PHE A 156 2.14 -5.85 34.50
C PHE A 156 3.67 -5.68 34.38
N THR A 157 4.31 -6.60 33.71
CA THR A 157 5.74 -6.47 33.38
C THR A 157 5.87 -5.74 32.04
N HIS A 158 6.56 -4.60 32.05
CA HIS A 158 6.89 -3.90 30.81
C HIS A 158 7.56 -4.83 29.82
N LYS A 159 7.12 -4.76 28.57
CA LYS A 159 7.71 -5.51 27.48
C LYS A 159 7.98 -4.60 26.29
N GLN A 160 9.20 -4.69 25.79
CA GLN A 160 9.63 -4.06 24.55
C GLN A 160 10.47 -5.07 23.80
N GLY A 161 10.34 -5.10 22.47
CA GLY A 161 11.06 -6.04 21.64
C GLY A 161 10.61 -5.98 20.20
N SER A 162 10.89 -7.05 19.47
CA SER A 162 10.45 -7.22 18.10
C SER A 162 9.93 -8.63 17.86
N VAL A 163 9.11 -8.76 16.82
CA VAL A 163 8.71 -10.05 16.23
C VAL A 163 8.99 -10.01 14.74
N THR A 164 9.42 -11.15 14.21
CA THR A 164 9.70 -11.33 12.79
C THR A 164 8.52 -12.02 12.12
N PHE A 165 8.03 -11.41 11.05
CA PHE A 165 7.09 -11.99 10.10
C PHE A 165 7.89 -12.49 8.91
N ALA A 166 8.09 -13.79 8.79
CA ALA A 166 8.66 -14.36 7.60
C ALA A 166 7.75 -14.12 6.38
N ASP A 167 8.26 -14.35 5.19
CA ASP A 167 7.47 -14.28 3.95
C ASP A 167 6.18 -15.12 4.08
N GLY A 168 5.04 -14.54 3.71
CA GLY A 168 3.72 -15.17 3.82
C GLY A 168 3.09 -15.19 5.22
N VAL A 169 3.82 -14.86 6.29
CA VAL A 169 3.28 -14.85 7.66
C VAL A 169 2.38 -13.64 7.90
N MET A 170 1.14 -13.88 8.37
CA MET A 170 0.09 -12.87 8.55
C MET A 170 -0.21 -12.51 10.00
N SER A 171 0.31 -13.27 10.97
CA SER A 171 0.09 -12.97 12.39
C SER A 171 1.22 -13.45 13.27
N GLN A 172 1.45 -12.72 14.35
CA GLN A 172 2.38 -13.06 15.43
C GLN A 172 1.76 -12.69 16.77
N THR A 173 2.21 -13.31 17.86
CA THR A 173 1.70 -13.04 19.20
C THR A 173 2.78 -12.50 20.12
N VAL A 174 2.35 -11.62 21.02
CA VAL A 174 3.19 -11.06 22.08
C VAL A 174 2.47 -11.28 23.41
N THR A 175 3.09 -12.03 24.34
CA THR A 175 2.53 -12.29 25.65
C THR A 175 3.17 -11.37 26.69
N VAL A 176 2.35 -10.73 27.50
CA VAL A 176 2.76 -9.85 28.61
C VAL A 176 2.30 -10.46 29.94
N ALA A 177 3.21 -10.64 30.86
CA ALA A 177 2.89 -11.15 32.19
C ALA A 177 2.20 -10.08 33.04
N GLU A 178 1.09 -10.45 33.65
CA GLU A 178 0.35 -9.62 34.60
C GLU A 178 0.75 -9.92 36.03
N LYS A 179 0.70 -8.90 36.87
CA LYS A 179 0.99 -9.01 38.29
C LYS A 179 -0.31 -8.96 39.07
N SER A 180 -0.51 -9.92 39.96
CA SER A 180 -1.62 -9.88 40.90
C SER A 180 -1.34 -8.81 41.96
N VAL A 181 -2.15 -7.75 41.94
CA VAL A 181 -2.06 -6.67 42.93
C VAL A 181 -3.33 -6.70 43.76
N THR A 182 -3.36 -7.57 44.76
CA THR A 182 -4.44 -7.58 45.75
C THR A 182 -4.19 -6.46 46.75
N ASN A 183 -4.96 -5.36 46.66
CA ASN A 183 -5.03 -4.28 47.64
C ASN A 183 -3.71 -3.86 48.31
N ALA A 184 -2.60 -3.95 47.59
CA ALA A 184 -1.30 -3.55 48.08
C ALA A 184 -1.33 -2.05 48.40
N TYR A 185 -0.97 -1.71 49.64
CA TYR A 185 -0.75 -0.33 50.06
C TYR A 185 0.70 0.03 49.87
N ASN A 186 0.97 1.01 49.03
CA ASN A 186 2.30 1.58 48.95
C ASN A 186 2.45 2.71 50.01
N SER A 187 3.13 2.43 51.08
CA SER A 187 3.33 3.38 52.18
C SER A 187 4.15 4.61 51.78
N LYS A 188 4.97 4.53 50.74
CA LYS A 188 5.78 5.66 50.26
C LYS A 188 4.94 6.64 49.38
N GLU A 189 3.92 6.14 48.71
CA GLU A 189 3.08 6.93 47.81
C GLU A 189 1.68 7.16 48.37
N GLY A 190 1.33 6.60 49.50
CA GLY A 190 0.00 6.70 50.09
C GLY A 190 -1.12 6.09 49.26
N THR A 191 -0.79 5.21 48.31
CA THR A 191 -1.72 4.75 47.26
C THR A 191 -2.06 3.28 47.46
N ARG A 192 -3.34 2.92 47.28
CA ARG A 192 -3.81 1.53 47.16
C ARG A 192 -3.97 1.13 45.71
N TYR A 193 -3.46 -0.03 45.37
CA TYR A 193 -3.57 -0.60 44.03
C TYR A 193 -4.63 -1.70 43.99
N SER A 194 -5.40 -1.72 42.95
CA SER A 194 -6.43 -2.74 42.69
C SER A 194 -6.34 -3.14 41.20
N ASN A 195 -6.53 -4.42 40.89
CA ASN A 195 -6.54 -4.92 39.50
C ASN A 195 -7.88 -4.70 38.78
N ALA A 196 -8.92 -4.19 39.49
CA ALA A 196 -10.22 -4.02 38.87
C ALA A 196 -10.19 -2.98 37.73
N ASN A 197 -10.58 -3.40 36.53
CA ASN A 197 -10.83 -2.54 35.35
C ASN A 197 -9.66 -1.62 34.93
N ARG A 198 -8.42 -2.04 35.07
CA ARG A 198 -7.25 -1.30 34.61
C ARG A 198 -6.86 -1.72 33.20
N THR A 199 -6.39 -0.77 32.42
CA THR A 199 -6.04 -0.97 31.01
C THR A 199 -4.60 -0.59 30.71
N TYR A 200 -3.98 -1.29 29.81
CA TYR A 200 -2.72 -0.96 29.14
C TYR A 200 -2.81 -1.47 27.69
N SER A 201 -1.91 -1.03 26.83
CA SER A 201 -1.89 -1.41 25.43
C SER A 201 -0.51 -1.89 24.97
N LEU A 202 -0.50 -2.51 23.82
CA LEU A 202 0.69 -2.76 23.01
C LEU A 202 0.68 -1.77 21.86
N GLU A 203 1.79 -1.10 21.63
CA GLU A 203 2.01 -0.18 20.51
C GLU A 203 3.07 -0.75 19.58
N ILE A 204 2.80 -0.71 18.29
CA ILE A 204 3.81 -0.90 17.25
C ILE A 204 4.40 0.48 16.95
N TYR A 205 5.70 0.65 17.08
CA TYR A 205 6.34 1.95 16.89
C TYR A 205 7.32 1.98 15.71
N ARG A 206 7.68 0.82 15.15
CA ARG A 206 8.57 0.73 13.98
C ARG A 206 8.34 -0.59 13.23
N VAL A 207 8.45 -0.53 11.91
CA VAL A 207 8.50 -1.69 11.02
C VAL A 207 9.73 -1.56 10.13
N GLU A 208 10.45 -2.66 9.92
CA GLU A 208 11.56 -2.79 8.98
C GLU A 208 11.22 -3.85 7.93
N GLY A 209 11.65 -3.63 6.68
CA GLY A 209 11.40 -4.52 5.53
C GLY A 209 10.46 -3.92 4.47
N GLY A 210 9.87 -2.75 4.72
CA GLY A 210 9.01 -2.04 3.76
C GLY A 210 7.51 -2.02 4.10
N GLY A 211 7.08 -2.78 5.11
CA GLY A 211 5.71 -2.72 5.64
C GLY A 211 5.39 -1.41 6.36
N LYS A 212 4.11 -1.14 6.59
CA LYS A 212 3.60 0.08 7.21
C LYS A 212 2.92 -0.22 8.56
N ILE A 213 2.85 0.78 9.43
CA ILE A 213 2.00 0.73 10.64
C ILE A 213 0.61 1.24 10.25
N ASP A 214 -0.43 0.57 10.77
CA ASP A 214 -1.82 1.06 10.67
C ASP A 214 -1.99 2.24 11.64
N GLU A 215 -2.32 3.40 11.10
CA GLU A 215 -2.50 4.65 11.87
C GLU A 215 -3.96 4.89 12.32
N THR A 216 -4.84 3.87 12.22
CA THR A 216 -6.26 3.98 12.60
C THR A 216 -6.51 3.74 14.09
#